data_0adb50423cb8ff545316dfe0b4b1fee2
#
_entry.id   0adb50423cb8ff545316dfe0b4b1fee2
#
_cell.length_a   1.000
_cell.length_b   1.000
_cell.length_c   1.000
_cell.angle_alpha   90.00
_cell.angle_beta   90.00
_cell.angle_gamma   90.00
#
_symmetry.space_group_name_H-M   'P 1'
#
loop_
_entity.id
_entity.type
_entity.pdbx_description
1 polymer ?
#
loop_
_entity_poly.entity_id
_entity_poly.type
_entity_poly.pdbx_seq_one_letter_code
_entity_poly.pdbx_strand_id
1 'polypeptide(L)'
;FPFLKMSKKKPEDTAQEIGQWLKENCKAVADFNVVKGFLNIVIDKAAWLSMLNDINKDEQYGEVAAKEDSPLVMIEYSSPNTNKPLHLGHVRNNLLGWSLAQIMAANGNKVVKTNIVNDRGIHICKSMLAWLKYGNGETPETSGKKGDHLIGDYYVAFDKHYREEVKTLKAQYMAEGMDEEAAEKKAKEESPLIKEAHEMLVKWERND
;
A
#
# COMPACT_ATOMS: atom_id res chain seq x y z
N PHE A 1 22.00 15.38 27.04
CA PHE A 1 22.51 14.86 28.32
C PHE A 1 23.64 13.81 28.20
N PRO A 2 24.01 13.25 27.01
CA PRO A 2 25.09 12.27 26.93
C PRO A 2 26.44 12.76 27.47
N PHE A 3 26.73 14.07 27.31
CA PHE A 3 28.01 14.69 27.71
C PHE A 3 28.16 14.88 29.23
N LEU A 4 27.10 14.75 30.03
CA LEU A 4 27.17 14.96 31.48
C LEU A 4 28.10 13.96 32.19
N LYS A 5 28.18 12.72 31.66
CA LYS A 5 29.12 11.72 32.21
C LYS A 5 30.60 12.11 32.02
N MET A 6 30.87 12.91 30.98
CA MET A 6 32.23 13.39 30.66
C MET A 6 32.53 14.68 31.37
N SER A 7 31.63 15.67 31.35
CA SER A 7 31.82 16.98 31.94
C SER A 7 31.81 16.98 33.48
N LYS A 8 31.05 16.03 34.07
CA LYS A 8 30.81 15.95 35.53
C LYS A 8 30.23 17.25 36.12
N LYS A 9 29.58 18.09 35.30
CA LYS A 9 28.96 19.36 35.65
C LYS A 9 27.44 19.29 35.49
N LYS A 10 26.75 20.36 35.94
CA LYS A 10 25.32 20.50 35.71
C LYS A 10 25.00 20.59 34.20
N PRO A 11 23.79 20.23 33.75
CA PRO A 11 23.40 20.34 32.37
C PRO A 11 23.58 21.73 31.76
N GLU A 12 23.19 22.75 32.50
CA GLU A 12 23.31 24.15 32.09
C GLU A 12 24.78 24.58 31.91
N ASP A 13 25.63 24.25 32.86
CA ASP A 13 27.06 24.61 32.82
C ASP A 13 27.76 23.90 31.67
N THR A 14 27.43 22.60 31.43
CA THR A 14 27.95 21.82 30.31
C THR A 14 27.53 22.42 29.00
N ALA A 15 26.24 22.78 28.85
CA ALA A 15 25.71 23.38 27.65
C ALA A 15 26.33 24.77 27.40
N GLN A 16 26.55 25.58 28.45
CA GLN A 16 27.18 26.88 28.33
C GLN A 16 28.62 26.78 27.82
N GLU A 17 29.40 25.85 28.34
CA GLU A 17 30.79 25.65 27.89
C GLU A 17 30.87 25.17 26.45
N ILE A 18 29.99 24.20 26.06
CA ILE A 18 29.93 23.71 24.67
C ILE A 18 29.51 24.85 23.74
N GLY A 19 28.48 25.62 24.12
CA GLY A 19 27.99 26.74 23.31
C GLY A 19 29.02 27.81 23.11
N GLN A 20 29.76 28.18 24.17
CA GLN A 20 30.83 29.17 24.12
C GLN A 20 31.98 28.70 23.21
N TRP A 21 32.41 27.44 23.35
CA TRP A 21 33.45 26.88 22.51
C TRP A 21 33.04 26.85 21.03
N LEU A 22 31.78 26.46 20.74
CA LEU A 22 31.26 26.45 19.38
C LEU A 22 31.23 27.84 18.77
N LYS A 23 30.80 28.87 19.53
CA LYS A 23 30.77 30.25 19.08
C LYS A 23 32.15 30.79 18.75
N GLU A 24 33.17 30.40 19.50
CA GLU A 24 34.55 30.86 19.31
C GLU A 24 35.27 30.08 18.19
N ASN A 25 34.96 28.80 17.98
CA ASN A 25 35.74 27.93 17.14
C ASN A 25 34.99 27.48 15.87
N CYS A 26 33.68 27.70 15.73
CA CYS A 26 32.90 27.30 14.59
C CYS A 26 32.30 28.51 13.85
N LYS A 27 32.85 28.85 12.69
CA LYS A 27 32.38 29.98 11.86
C LYS A 27 30.89 29.92 11.46
N ALA A 28 30.31 28.74 11.48
CA ALA A 28 28.88 28.56 11.17
C ALA A 28 27.97 28.92 12.35
N VAL A 29 28.52 29.17 13.56
CA VAL A 29 27.75 29.50 14.76
C VAL A 29 27.88 30.97 15.05
N ALA A 30 26.78 31.70 14.87
CA ALA A 30 26.71 33.13 15.18
C ALA A 30 26.52 33.43 16.68
N ASP A 31 25.64 32.64 17.32
CA ASP A 31 25.31 32.81 18.76
C ASP A 31 24.69 31.50 19.31
N PHE A 32 24.48 31.50 20.64
CA PHE A 32 23.77 30.39 21.29
C PHE A 32 23.05 30.89 22.55
N ASN A 33 22.09 30.11 23.03
CA ASN A 33 21.53 30.28 24.36
C ASN A 33 21.29 28.94 25.05
N VAL A 34 21.19 28.94 26.35
CA VAL A 34 20.93 27.75 27.15
C VAL A 34 19.62 27.93 27.92
N VAL A 35 18.68 27.03 27.74
CA VAL A 35 17.39 27.05 28.42
C VAL A 35 17.12 25.67 29.02
N LYS A 36 17.05 25.58 30.35
CA LYS A 36 16.79 24.32 31.07
C LYS A 36 17.72 23.16 30.64
N GLY A 37 19.01 23.46 30.43
CA GLY A 37 20.00 22.47 29.99
C GLY A 37 19.98 22.12 28.50
N PHE A 38 19.10 22.74 27.70
CA PHE A 38 19.12 22.62 26.24
C PHE A 38 20.02 23.72 25.66
N LEU A 39 20.97 23.29 24.82
CA LEU A 39 21.81 24.19 24.04
C LEU A 39 21.12 24.49 22.71
N ASN A 40 20.69 25.74 22.51
CA ASN A 40 20.15 26.22 21.24
C ASN A 40 21.24 27.00 20.51
N ILE A 41 21.52 26.63 19.29
CA ILE A 41 22.57 27.21 18.45
C ILE A 41 21.93 28.08 17.39
N VAL A 42 22.45 29.31 17.23
CA VAL A 42 22.08 30.22 16.15
C VAL A 42 23.12 30.10 15.04
N ILE A 43 22.68 29.58 13.89
CA ILE A 43 23.56 29.44 12.73
C ILE A 43 23.72 30.79 12.03
N ASP A 44 24.94 31.07 11.57
CA ASP A 44 25.26 32.27 10.82
C ASP A 44 24.51 32.31 9.46
N LYS A 45 24.09 33.51 9.06
CA LYS A 45 23.35 33.72 7.81
C LYS A 45 24.18 33.33 6.58
N ALA A 46 25.48 33.57 6.60
CA ALA A 46 26.34 33.19 5.49
C ALA A 46 26.46 31.66 5.35
N ALA A 47 26.43 30.91 6.46
CA ALA A 47 26.41 29.46 6.46
C ALA A 47 25.11 28.91 5.79
N TRP A 48 23.96 29.51 6.15
CA TRP A 48 22.69 29.18 5.50
C TRP A 48 22.68 29.48 4.00
N LEU A 49 23.20 30.64 3.58
CA LEU A 49 23.29 31.00 2.16
C LEU A 49 24.24 30.08 1.40
N SER A 50 25.37 29.70 2.01
CA SER A 50 26.30 28.75 1.40
C SER A 50 25.61 27.39 1.19
N MET A 51 24.95 26.87 2.19
CA MET A 51 24.19 25.59 2.12
C MET A 51 23.10 25.66 1.06
N LEU A 52 22.34 26.75 0.98
CA LEU A 52 21.31 26.92 -0.04
C LEU A 52 21.92 26.94 -1.46
N ASN A 53 23.06 27.58 -1.65
CA ASN A 53 23.76 27.59 -2.92
C ASN A 53 24.27 26.21 -3.31
N ASP A 54 24.75 25.41 -2.35
CA ASP A 54 25.22 24.06 -2.60
C ASP A 54 24.04 23.13 -2.97
N ILE A 55 22.91 23.24 -2.27
CA ILE A 55 21.67 22.54 -2.63
C ILE A 55 21.21 22.92 -4.06
N ASN A 56 21.25 24.21 -4.39
CA ASN A 56 20.78 24.69 -5.70
C ASN A 56 21.68 24.26 -6.87
N LYS A 57 22.92 23.89 -6.61
CA LYS A 57 23.88 23.41 -7.64
C LYS A 57 23.79 21.91 -7.89
N ASP A 58 23.25 21.16 -6.94
CA ASP A 58 23.20 19.71 -6.97
C ASP A 58 21.74 19.25 -7.09
N GLU A 59 21.32 18.89 -8.30
CA GLU A 59 19.96 18.39 -8.58
C GLU A 59 19.63 17.10 -7.85
N GLN A 60 20.63 16.38 -7.36
CA GLN A 60 20.48 15.14 -6.60
C GLN A 60 20.83 15.32 -5.11
N TYR A 61 20.81 16.55 -4.60
CA TYR A 61 21.14 16.83 -3.21
C TYR A 61 20.23 16.04 -2.26
N GLY A 62 20.89 15.30 -1.37
CA GLY A 62 20.19 14.43 -0.41
C GLY A 62 19.95 13.01 -0.91
N GLU A 63 20.25 12.72 -2.17
CA GLU A 63 20.20 11.36 -2.68
C GLU A 63 21.53 10.62 -2.46
N VAL A 64 21.42 9.31 -2.26
CA VAL A 64 22.56 8.40 -2.13
C VAL A 64 22.55 7.46 -3.34
N ALA A 65 23.59 7.50 -4.14
CA ALA A 65 23.73 6.59 -5.27
C ALA A 65 23.87 5.13 -4.79
N ALA A 66 23.12 4.22 -5.42
CA ALA A 66 23.28 2.79 -5.14
C ALA A 66 24.68 2.29 -5.58
N LYS A 67 25.31 1.46 -4.74
CA LYS A 67 26.61 0.84 -4.97
C LYS A 67 26.42 -0.63 -5.34
N GLU A 68 27.52 -1.31 -5.69
CA GLU A 68 27.49 -2.73 -6.05
C GLU A 68 26.99 -3.61 -4.89
N ASP A 69 27.37 -3.28 -3.67
CA ASP A 69 27.01 -3.97 -2.43
C ASP A 69 25.74 -3.43 -1.75
N SER A 70 25.05 -2.47 -2.38
CA SER A 70 23.81 -1.92 -1.82
C SER A 70 22.73 -2.97 -1.70
N PRO A 71 21.88 -2.91 -0.64
CA PRO A 71 20.77 -3.82 -0.45
C PRO A 71 19.83 -3.83 -1.66
N LEU A 72 19.36 -5.03 -2.03
CA LEU A 72 18.33 -5.21 -3.02
C LEU A 72 16.96 -5.19 -2.32
N VAL A 73 16.10 -4.26 -2.70
CA VAL A 73 14.73 -4.10 -2.18
C VAL A 73 13.74 -4.40 -3.30
N MET A 74 12.91 -5.39 -3.09
CA MET A 74 11.80 -5.69 -4.00
C MET A 74 10.52 -5.07 -3.45
N ILE A 75 9.80 -4.31 -4.28
CA ILE A 75 8.55 -3.64 -3.92
C ILE A 75 7.47 -4.11 -4.88
N GLU A 76 6.51 -4.86 -4.32
CA GLU A 76 5.33 -5.29 -5.05
C GLU A 76 4.21 -4.26 -4.89
N TYR A 77 3.66 -3.81 -6.02
CA TYR A 77 2.48 -2.96 -6.07
C TYR A 77 1.82 -3.06 -7.45
N SER A 78 0.65 -2.42 -7.62
CA SER A 78 -0.10 -2.48 -8.89
C SER A 78 -0.53 -3.90 -9.26
N SER A 79 -1.04 -4.67 -8.27
CA SER A 79 -1.50 -6.06 -8.42
C SER A 79 -3.03 -6.15 -8.25
N PRO A 80 -3.85 -5.45 -9.07
CA PRO A 80 -5.31 -5.53 -8.97
C PRO A 80 -5.82 -6.88 -9.50
N ASN A 81 -7.00 -7.29 -9.04
CA ASN A 81 -7.72 -8.40 -9.68
C ASN A 81 -8.07 -8.02 -11.13
N THR A 82 -7.84 -8.93 -12.07
CA THR A 82 -8.04 -8.68 -13.51
C THR A 82 -9.51 -8.62 -13.94
N ASN A 83 -10.43 -9.11 -13.10
CA ASN A 83 -11.86 -9.19 -13.35
C ASN A 83 -12.69 -8.00 -12.82
N LYS A 84 -12.04 -6.87 -12.52
CA LYS A 84 -12.71 -5.66 -11.98
C LYS A 84 -12.14 -4.41 -12.61
N PRO A 85 -12.99 -3.40 -12.87
CA PRO A 85 -12.51 -2.06 -13.23
C PRO A 85 -11.65 -1.48 -12.11
N LEU A 86 -10.66 -0.68 -12.48
CA LEU A 86 -9.84 0.06 -11.52
C LEU A 86 -10.67 1.17 -10.85
N HIS A 87 -10.38 1.43 -9.59
CA HIS A 87 -10.97 2.52 -8.83
C HIS A 87 -9.90 3.29 -8.05
N LEU A 88 -10.27 4.39 -7.41
CA LEU A 88 -9.35 5.28 -6.68
C LEU A 88 -8.47 4.56 -5.64
N GLY A 89 -8.96 3.47 -5.04
CA GLY A 89 -8.16 2.64 -4.14
C GLY A 89 -6.95 2.00 -4.82
N HIS A 90 -7.10 1.56 -6.08
CA HIS A 90 -5.98 1.03 -6.87
C HIS A 90 -4.99 2.13 -7.24
N VAL A 91 -5.47 3.32 -7.63
CA VAL A 91 -4.60 4.48 -7.93
C VAL A 91 -3.79 4.87 -6.69
N ARG A 92 -4.44 4.95 -5.51
CA ARG A 92 -3.74 5.21 -4.25
C ARG A 92 -2.63 4.17 -3.99
N ASN A 93 -2.95 2.90 -4.17
CA ASN A 93 -1.97 1.82 -3.95
C ASN A 93 -0.77 1.92 -4.89
N ASN A 94 -1.04 2.24 -6.17
CA ASN A 94 0.01 2.45 -7.18
C ASN A 94 0.92 3.63 -6.79
N LEU A 95 0.34 4.74 -6.36
CA LEU A 95 1.12 5.92 -5.94
C LEU A 95 1.94 5.65 -4.69
N LEU A 96 1.40 4.91 -3.71
CA LEU A 96 2.14 4.53 -2.50
C LEU A 96 3.33 3.63 -2.84
N GLY A 97 3.13 2.59 -3.65
CA GLY A 97 4.19 1.68 -4.06
C GLY A 97 5.28 2.39 -4.88
N TRP A 98 4.87 3.24 -5.81
CA TRP A 98 5.79 4.05 -6.61
C TRP A 98 6.61 5.00 -5.73
N SER A 99 5.95 5.75 -4.84
CA SER A 99 6.64 6.69 -3.93
C SER A 99 7.63 5.98 -3.01
N LEU A 100 7.25 4.82 -2.46
CA LEU A 100 8.15 4.00 -1.65
C LEU A 100 9.37 3.55 -2.46
N ALA A 101 9.17 3.13 -3.71
CA ALA A 101 10.26 2.73 -4.60
C ALA A 101 11.25 3.88 -4.86
N GLN A 102 10.73 5.11 -5.09
CA GLN A 102 11.57 6.29 -5.29
C GLN A 102 12.35 6.64 -4.01
N ILE A 103 11.70 6.63 -2.84
CA ILE A 103 12.37 6.91 -1.56
C ILE A 103 13.47 5.90 -1.28
N MET A 104 13.21 4.61 -1.50
CA MET A 104 14.21 3.57 -1.29
C MET A 104 15.39 3.71 -2.26
N ALA A 105 15.12 4.05 -3.52
CA ALA A 105 16.17 4.30 -4.50
C ALA A 105 17.02 5.51 -4.13
N ALA A 106 16.39 6.62 -3.74
CA ALA A 106 17.07 7.84 -3.30
C ALA A 106 17.93 7.62 -2.04
N ASN A 107 17.62 6.60 -1.24
CA ASN A 107 18.43 6.18 -0.10
C ASN A 107 19.54 5.14 -0.45
N GLY A 108 19.88 5.00 -1.71
CA GLY A 108 21.00 4.18 -2.16
C GLY A 108 20.72 2.67 -2.22
N ASN A 109 19.46 2.26 -2.20
CA ASN A 109 19.09 0.86 -2.40
C ASN A 109 18.95 0.54 -3.90
N LYS A 110 19.23 -0.71 -4.27
CA LYS A 110 18.82 -1.27 -5.56
C LYS A 110 17.37 -1.66 -5.49
N VAL A 111 16.50 -1.07 -6.33
CA VAL A 111 15.06 -1.29 -6.24
C VAL A 111 14.55 -2.06 -7.44
N VAL A 112 13.85 -3.18 -7.19
CA VAL A 112 13.10 -3.94 -8.18
C VAL A 112 11.61 -3.73 -7.93
N LYS A 113 10.91 -3.22 -8.94
CA LYS A 113 9.46 -3.06 -8.91
C LYS A 113 8.82 -4.29 -9.54
N THR A 114 7.87 -4.90 -8.84
CA THR A 114 7.17 -6.11 -9.29
C THR A 114 5.67 -5.94 -9.15
N ASN A 115 4.93 -6.73 -9.90
CA ASN A 115 3.50 -6.89 -9.72
C ASN A 115 3.11 -8.35 -9.92
N ILE A 116 2.03 -8.77 -9.28
CA ILE A 116 1.44 -10.09 -9.45
C ILE A 116 0.20 -9.93 -10.32
N VAL A 117 0.11 -10.69 -11.39
CA VAL A 117 -1.11 -10.78 -12.20
C VAL A 117 -2.00 -11.84 -11.58
N ASN A 118 -3.13 -11.41 -11.00
CA ASN A 118 -4.10 -12.31 -10.40
C ASN A 118 -5.21 -12.61 -11.43
N ASP A 119 -5.00 -13.64 -12.22
CA ASP A 119 -5.88 -14.08 -13.31
C ASP A 119 -6.61 -15.41 -13.02
N ARG A 120 -6.35 -16.03 -11.85
CA ARG A 120 -7.01 -17.27 -11.42
C ARG A 120 -7.48 -17.19 -9.97
N GLY A 121 -8.71 -17.60 -9.71
CA GLY A 121 -9.27 -17.66 -8.38
C GLY A 121 -10.79 -17.61 -8.35
N ILE A 122 -11.37 -17.85 -7.17
CA ILE A 122 -12.82 -17.93 -6.99
C ILE A 122 -13.60 -16.69 -7.47
N HIS A 123 -13.00 -15.50 -7.34
CA HIS A 123 -13.64 -14.26 -7.79
C HIS A 123 -13.79 -14.20 -9.31
N ILE A 124 -12.82 -14.77 -10.04
CA ILE A 124 -12.86 -14.85 -11.50
C ILE A 124 -13.89 -15.91 -11.90
N CYS A 125 -13.90 -17.07 -11.23
CA CYS A 125 -14.90 -18.11 -11.45
C CYS A 125 -16.32 -17.60 -11.22
N LYS A 126 -16.56 -16.72 -10.25
CA LYS A 126 -17.87 -16.07 -10.05
C LYS A 126 -18.31 -15.25 -11.26
N SER A 127 -17.43 -14.44 -11.83
CA SER A 127 -17.73 -13.66 -13.03
C SER A 127 -17.97 -14.58 -14.25
N MET A 128 -17.12 -15.59 -14.42
CA MET A 128 -17.25 -16.58 -15.50
C MET A 128 -18.57 -17.34 -15.42
N LEU A 129 -18.93 -17.83 -14.24
CA LEU A 129 -20.18 -18.57 -14.03
C LEU A 129 -21.40 -17.68 -14.30
N ALA A 130 -21.39 -16.43 -13.84
CA ALA A 130 -22.46 -15.49 -14.13
C ALA A 130 -22.58 -15.22 -15.64
N TRP A 131 -21.46 -15.05 -16.33
CA TRP A 131 -21.49 -14.89 -17.78
C TRP A 131 -22.03 -16.12 -18.49
N LEU A 132 -21.63 -17.32 -18.10
CA LEU A 132 -22.15 -18.58 -18.66
C LEU A 132 -23.66 -18.74 -18.45
N LYS A 133 -24.16 -18.38 -17.24
CA LYS A 133 -25.59 -18.55 -16.91
C LYS A 133 -26.50 -17.47 -17.48
N TYR A 134 -26.01 -16.22 -17.54
CA TYR A 134 -26.84 -15.05 -17.79
C TYR A 134 -26.38 -14.19 -18.97
N GLY A 135 -25.20 -14.45 -19.54
CA GLY A 135 -24.60 -13.61 -20.58
C GLY A 135 -25.06 -13.91 -21.99
N ASN A 136 -25.72 -15.04 -22.23
CA ASN A 136 -26.21 -15.44 -23.55
C ASN A 136 -25.17 -15.29 -24.69
N GLY A 137 -23.87 -15.49 -24.37
CA GLY A 137 -22.78 -15.34 -25.34
C GLY A 137 -22.36 -13.87 -25.59
N GLU A 138 -22.76 -12.92 -24.77
CA GLU A 138 -22.35 -11.52 -24.89
C GLU A 138 -20.82 -11.39 -24.85
N THR A 139 -20.26 -10.58 -25.75
CA THR A 139 -18.83 -10.29 -25.86
C THR A 139 -18.60 -8.77 -25.79
N PRO A 140 -17.35 -8.31 -25.60
CA PRO A 140 -17.05 -6.88 -25.70
C PRO A 140 -17.51 -6.25 -27.02
N GLU A 141 -17.38 -6.98 -28.11
CA GLU A 141 -17.79 -6.53 -29.44
C GLU A 141 -19.31 -6.41 -29.57
N THR A 142 -20.07 -7.39 -29.07
CA THR A 142 -21.54 -7.38 -29.16
C THR A 142 -22.18 -6.41 -28.17
N SER A 143 -21.55 -6.19 -27.01
CA SER A 143 -22.05 -5.27 -25.98
C SER A 143 -21.61 -3.83 -26.18
N GLY A 144 -20.57 -3.57 -26.96
CA GLY A 144 -19.90 -2.28 -27.09
C GLY A 144 -19.19 -1.84 -25.81
N LYS A 145 -19.03 -2.73 -24.84
CA LYS A 145 -18.36 -2.46 -23.55
C LYS A 145 -16.90 -2.91 -23.59
N LYS A 146 -16.07 -2.21 -22.84
CA LYS A 146 -14.70 -2.65 -22.59
C LYS A 146 -14.70 -3.95 -21.76
N GLY A 147 -13.79 -4.87 -22.03
CA GLY A 147 -13.79 -6.21 -21.43
C GLY A 147 -13.79 -6.22 -19.90
N ASP A 148 -13.00 -5.35 -19.25
CA ASP A 148 -12.96 -5.21 -17.78
C ASP A 148 -14.30 -4.73 -17.20
N HIS A 149 -15.01 -3.84 -17.90
CA HIS A 149 -16.35 -3.40 -17.51
C HIS A 149 -17.38 -4.51 -17.69
N LEU A 150 -17.33 -5.22 -18.82
CA LEU A 150 -18.26 -6.34 -19.09
C LEU A 150 -18.13 -7.42 -18.01
N ILE A 151 -16.91 -7.86 -17.71
CA ILE A 151 -16.66 -8.86 -16.67
C ILE A 151 -17.00 -8.33 -15.28
N GLY A 152 -16.80 -7.03 -15.04
CA GLY A 152 -17.22 -6.37 -13.79
C GLY A 152 -18.75 -6.43 -13.61
N ASP A 153 -19.52 -6.21 -14.65
CA ASP A 153 -20.99 -6.31 -14.61
C ASP A 153 -21.43 -7.74 -14.22
N TYR A 154 -20.80 -8.77 -14.78
CA TYR A 154 -21.07 -10.16 -14.41
C TYR A 154 -20.64 -10.51 -12.99
N TYR A 155 -19.59 -9.88 -12.48
CA TYR A 155 -19.25 -10.01 -11.05
C TYR A 155 -20.36 -9.48 -10.15
N VAL A 156 -20.92 -8.33 -10.51
CA VAL A 156 -22.06 -7.73 -9.77
C VAL A 156 -23.33 -8.57 -9.93
N ALA A 157 -23.58 -9.09 -11.14
CA ALA A 157 -24.71 -9.97 -11.39
C ALA A 157 -24.64 -11.25 -10.55
N PHE A 158 -23.45 -11.87 -10.43
CA PHE A 158 -23.25 -13.02 -9.55
C PHE A 158 -23.63 -12.69 -8.11
N ASP A 159 -23.14 -11.56 -7.56
CA ASP A 159 -23.40 -11.16 -6.17
C ASP A 159 -24.91 -10.95 -5.92
N LYS A 160 -25.60 -10.35 -6.88
CA LYS A 160 -27.07 -10.14 -6.79
C LYS A 160 -27.81 -11.47 -6.70
N HIS A 161 -27.56 -12.40 -7.63
CA HIS A 161 -28.23 -13.71 -7.64
C HIS A 161 -27.84 -14.55 -6.42
N TYR A 162 -26.58 -14.52 -6.01
CA TYR A 162 -26.11 -15.19 -4.81
C TYR A 162 -26.82 -14.69 -3.54
N ARG A 163 -27.01 -13.38 -3.40
CA ARG A 163 -27.77 -12.82 -2.24
C ARG A 163 -29.24 -13.22 -2.25
N GLU A 164 -29.88 -13.27 -3.40
CA GLU A 164 -31.25 -13.74 -3.55
C GLU A 164 -31.39 -15.21 -3.14
N GLU A 165 -30.46 -16.04 -3.60
CA GLU A 165 -30.39 -17.47 -3.27
C GLU A 165 -30.15 -17.70 -1.77
N VAL A 166 -29.15 -17.00 -1.19
CA VAL A 166 -28.88 -17.06 0.26
C VAL A 166 -30.08 -16.61 1.08
N LYS A 167 -30.78 -15.55 0.65
CA LYS A 167 -32.00 -15.08 1.36
C LYS A 167 -33.09 -16.15 1.34
N THR A 168 -33.27 -16.85 0.24
CA THR A 168 -34.27 -17.93 0.10
C THR A 168 -33.90 -19.13 0.98
N LEU A 169 -32.65 -19.58 0.92
CA LEU A 169 -32.15 -20.68 1.73
C LEU A 169 -32.19 -20.37 3.23
N LYS A 170 -31.81 -19.13 3.62
CA LYS A 170 -31.89 -18.68 5.02
C LYS A 170 -33.33 -18.77 5.53
N ALA A 171 -34.30 -18.30 4.76
CA ALA A 171 -35.72 -18.39 5.15
C ALA A 171 -36.21 -19.84 5.32
N GLN A 172 -35.75 -20.76 4.47
CA GLN A 172 -36.05 -22.21 4.58
C GLN A 172 -35.46 -22.79 5.87
N TYR A 173 -34.16 -22.53 6.15
CA TYR A 173 -33.52 -23.05 7.36
C TYR A 173 -34.11 -22.47 8.67
N MET A 174 -34.51 -21.21 8.66
CA MET A 174 -35.23 -20.64 9.79
C MET A 174 -36.62 -21.29 10.00
N ALA A 175 -37.33 -21.62 8.92
CA ALA A 175 -38.59 -22.35 8.99
C ALA A 175 -38.41 -23.78 9.52
N GLU A 176 -37.25 -24.40 9.31
CA GLU A 176 -36.85 -25.69 9.87
C GLU A 176 -36.40 -25.61 11.34
N GLY A 177 -36.41 -24.43 11.95
CA GLY A 177 -36.11 -24.23 13.36
C GLY A 177 -34.67 -23.83 13.67
N MET A 178 -33.87 -23.46 12.68
CA MET A 178 -32.53 -22.88 12.91
C MET A 178 -32.63 -21.44 13.44
N ASP A 179 -31.66 -21.07 14.28
CA ASP A 179 -31.46 -19.68 14.62
C ASP A 179 -30.93 -18.86 13.40
N GLU A 180 -31.11 -17.55 13.47
CA GLU A 180 -30.83 -16.67 12.31
C GLU A 180 -29.38 -16.72 11.86
N GLU A 181 -28.41 -16.74 12.78
CA GLU A 181 -26.99 -16.72 12.48
C GLU A 181 -26.52 -18.03 11.85
N ALA A 182 -26.96 -19.17 12.42
CA ALA A 182 -26.65 -20.51 11.88
C ALA A 182 -27.30 -20.71 10.51
N ALA A 183 -28.55 -20.27 10.33
CA ALA A 183 -29.26 -20.32 9.06
C ALA A 183 -28.55 -19.50 7.97
N GLU A 184 -28.08 -18.30 8.31
CA GLU A 184 -27.36 -17.44 7.35
C GLU A 184 -26.00 -18.05 6.99
N LYS A 185 -25.26 -18.55 7.93
CA LYS A 185 -23.98 -19.20 7.68
C LYS A 185 -24.16 -20.43 6.76
N LYS A 186 -25.10 -21.29 7.09
CA LYS A 186 -25.41 -22.49 6.30
C LYS A 186 -25.88 -22.12 4.89
N ALA A 187 -26.74 -21.12 4.74
CA ALA A 187 -27.23 -20.66 3.45
C ALA A 187 -26.10 -20.13 2.56
N LYS A 188 -25.12 -19.44 3.11
CA LYS A 188 -23.93 -18.96 2.39
C LYS A 188 -23.03 -20.11 1.91
N GLU A 189 -22.85 -21.14 2.74
CA GLU A 189 -22.03 -22.31 2.42
C GLU A 189 -22.71 -23.26 1.44
N GLU A 190 -24.03 -23.39 1.51
CA GLU A 190 -24.81 -24.35 0.73
C GLU A 190 -25.43 -23.77 -0.54
N SER A 191 -25.26 -22.48 -0.82
CA SER A 191 -25.75 -21.87 -2.05
C SER A 191 -25.24 -22.63 -3.28
N PRO A 192 -26.13 -23.07 -4.19
CA PRO A 192 -25.75 -23.71 -5.43
C PRO A 192 -24.76 -22.89 -6.26
N LEU A 193 -24.97 -21.58 -6.36
CA LEU A 193 -24.08 -20.70 -7.13
C LEU A 193 -22.64 -20.69 -6.58
N ILE A 194 -22.47 -20.68 -5.25
CA ILE A 194 -21.11 -20.71 -4.71
C ILE A 194 -20.45 -22.07 -4.86
N LYS A 195 -21.20 -23.15 -4.76
CA LYS A 195 -20.72 -24.51 -5.00
C LYS A 195 -20.26 -24.68 -6.45
N GLU A 196 -21.08 -24.28 -7.43
CA GLU A 196 -20.71 -24.30 -8.84
C GLU A 196 -19.46 -23.46 -9.16
N ALA A 197 -19.32 -22.29 -8.53
CA ALA A 197 -18.13 -21.46 -8.68
C ALA A 197 -16.87 -22.15 -8.11
N HIS A 198 -17.00 -22.89 -7.00
CA HIS A 198 -15.92 -23.70 -6.46
C HIS A 198 -15.58 -24.90 -7.35
N GLU A 199 -16.56 -25.58 -7.88
CA GLU A 199 -16.35 -26.68 -8.84
C GLU A 199 -15.63 -26.19 -10.10
N MET A 200 -16.02 -25.02 -10.63
CA MET A 200 -15.32 -24.38 -11.74
C MET A 200 -13.85 -24.09 -11.41
N LEU A 201 -13.54 -23.59 -10.20
CA LEU A 201 -12.18 -23.37 -9.75
C LEU A 201 -11.39 -24.69 -9.70
N VAL A 202 -11.98 -25.73 -9.14
CA VAL A 202 -11.34 -27.07 -9.06
C VAL A 202 -11.05 -27.63 -10.46
N LYS A 203 -11.98 -27.50 -11.41
CA LYS A 203 -11.75 -27.89 -12.81
C LYS A 203 -10.59 -27.10 -13.42
N TRP A 204 -10.60 -25.79 -13.26
CA TRP A 204 -9.51 -24.93 -13.74
C TRP A 204 -8.16 -25.32 -13.16
N GLU A 205 -8.09 -25.63 -11.85
CA GLU A 205 -6.85 -26.07 -11.21
C GLU A 205 -6.35 -27.43 -11.70
N ARG A 206 -7.25 -28.27 -12.20
CA ARG A 206 -6.92 -29.56 -12.82
C ARG A 206 -6.63 -29.47 -14.31
N ASN A 207 -6.77 -28.29 -14.93
CA ASN A 207 -6.70 -28.05 -16.38
C ASN A 207 -7.76 -28.85 -17.16
N ASP A 208 -8.95 -28.98 -16.59
CA ASP A 208 -10.12 -29.63 -17.22
C ASP A 208 -10.94 -28.60 -18.03
#